data_b4bb782b8c86b02809dc8f0c88cbbd62
#
_entry.id   b4bb782b8c86b02809dc8f0c88cbbd62
#
_cell.length_a   1.000
_cell.length_b   1.000
_cell.length_c   1.000
_cell.angle_alpha   90.00
_cell.angle_beta   90.00
_cell.angle_gamma   90.00
#
_symmetry.space_group_name_H-M   'P 1'
#
loop_
_entity.id
_entity.type
_entity.pdbx_description
1 polymer ?
#
loop_
_entity_poly.entity_id
_entity_poly.type
_entity_poly.pdbx_seq_one_letter_code
_entity_poly.pdbx_strand_id
1 'polypeptide(L)'
;MAERTERLMSLLPEAVGEQAVDGALITSPANRLYLTGMETSAGYVLVTRREAYFIVDFRYYEAACKQVSHCKVVEFSKIGETLKELARQEGLKGILLEYEGISLSSAQQMETIFHAAGARVVKDRTLDRLLHQMRRIKEPGELREMNTAQEITDAAFSHILAKIKEGITERELALEIEFFMRRNGAESVSFDLIVVSGKNGSLPHG
;
A
#
# COMPACT_ATOMS: atom_id res chain seq x y z
N MET A 1 7.41 -2.71 12.65
CA MET A 1 7.35 -1.61 11.64
C MET A 1 8.69 -0.91 11.49
N ALA A 2 9.35 -0.48 12.57
CA ALA A 2 10.70 0.10 12.47
C ALA A 2 11.67 -0.79 11.64
N GLU A 3 11.70 -2.07 11.92
CA GLU A 3 12.51 -3.03 11.16
C GLU A 3 12.24 -3.04 9.65
N ARG A 4 11.02 -2.68 9.20
CA ARG A 4 10.67 -2.70 7.77
C ARG A 4 11.26 -1.50 7.02
N THR A 5 11.24 -0.32 7.62
CA THR A 5 11.88 0.88 7.03
C THR A 5 13.39 0.75 7.06
N GLU A 6 13.97 0.30 8.17
CA GLU A 6 15.41 0.02 8.30
C GLU A 6 15.87 -1.06 7.31
N ARG A 7 15.08 -2.12 7.16
CA ARG A 7 15.35 -3.17 6.18
C ARG A 7 15.31 -2.63 4.75
N LEU A 8 14.32 -1.78 4.40
CA LEU A 8 14.30 -1.15 3.08
C LEU A 8 15.53 -0.28 2.87
N MET A 9 15.91 0.54 3.87
CA MET A 9 17.14 1.35 3.82
C MET A 9 18.37 0.49 3.53
N SER A 10 18.51 -0.64 4.19
CA SER A 10 19.65 -1.56 4.03
C SER A 10 19.68 -2.26 2.68
N LEU A 11 18.50 -2.47 2.07
CA LEU A 11 18.37 -3.16 0.79
C LEU A 11 18.50 -2.22 -0.42
N LEU A 12 18.42 -0.90 -0.24
CA LEU A 12 18.59 0.03 -1.34
C LEU A 12 20.02 -0.14 -1.94
N PRO A 13 20.15 -0.38 -3.26
CA PRO A 13 21.47 -0.47 -3.89
C PRO A 13 22.16 0.89 -3.86
N GLU A 14 23.48 0.93 -3.90
CA GLU A 14 24.22 2.19 -4.03
C GLU A 14 23.99 2.86 -5.38
N ALA A 15 23.76 2.05 -6.42
CA ALA A 15 23.47 2.53 -7.76
C ALA A 15 22.64 1.49 -8.54
N VAL A 16 21.97 1.97 -9.57
CA VAL A 16 21.33 1.15 -10.62
C VAL A 16 21.95 1.56 -11.96
N GLY A 17 22.72 0.65 -12.56
CA GLY A 17 23.63 1.01 -13.64
C GLY A 17 24.64 2.06 -13.18
N GLU A 18 24.73 3.17 -13.88
CA GLU A 18 25.62 4.29 -13.54
C GLU A 18 24.94 5.36 -12.65
N GLN A 19 23.69 5.17 -12.29
CA GLN A 19 22.90 6.15 -11.53
C GLN A 19 22.94 5.82 -10.04
N ALA A 20 23.49 6.73 -9.23
CA ALA A 20 23.46 6.64 -7.78
C ALA A 20 22.02 6.55 -7.26
N VAL A 21 21.82 5.81 -6.15
CA VAL A 21 20.54 5.69 -5.45
C VAL A 21 20.75 6.06 -3.99
N ASP A 22 20.11 7.13 -3.56
CA ASP A 22 20.17 7.64 -2.18
C ASP A 22 18.85 7.51 -1.44
N GLY A 23 17.76 7.26 -2.17
CA GLY A 23 16.44 7.14 -1.56
C GLY A 23 15.41 6.46 -2.45
N ALA A 24 14.26 6.26 -1.87
CA ALA A 24 13.08 5.67 -2.50
C ALA A 24 11.82 6.41 -2.05
N LEU A 25 10.93 6.71 -3.00
CA LEU A 25 9.62 7.29 -2.73
C LEU A 25 8.54 6.25 -2.95
N ILE A 26 7.83 5.95 -1.89
CA ILE A 26 6.73 4.99 -1.85
C ILE A 26 5.40 5.75 -1.92
N THR A 27 4.56 5.39 -2.87
CA THR A 27 3.31 6.08 -3.20
C THR A 27 2.08 5.21 -3.03
N SER A 28 2.19 3.89 -3.22
CA SER A 28 1.06 2.98 -3.16
C SER A 28 0.49 2.84 -1.74
N PRO A 29 -0.85 2.80 -1.55
CA PRO A 29 -1.47 2.64 -0.25
C PRO A 29 -0.99 1.39 0.50
N ALA A 30 -0.90 0.26 -0.22
CA ALA A 30 -0.50 -1.01 0.38
C ALA A 30 0.95 -1.00 0.92
N ASN A 31 1.89 -0.38 0.20
CA ASN A 31 3.28 -0.29 0.66
C ASN A 31 3.47 0.79 1.71
N ARG A 32 2.69 1.88 1.67
CA ARG A 32 2.65 2.84 2.80
C ARG A 32 2.18 2.16 4.08
N LEU A 33 1.03 1.45 4.03
CA LEU A 33 0.53 0.68 5.17
C LEU A 33 1.55 -0.34 5.66
N TYR A 34 2.17 -1.08 4.77
CA TYR A 34 3.21 -2.07 5.11
C TYR A 34 4.37 -1.46 5.88
N LEU A 35 4.85 -0.28 5.47
CA LEU A 35 6.00 0.38 6.08
C LEU A 35 5.64 1.16 7.34
N THR A 36 4.46 1.77 7.40
CA THR A 36 4.08 2.68 8.51
C THR A 36 3.14 2.05 9.53
N GLY A 37 2.39 1.03 9.14
CA GLY A 37 1.30 0.46 9.96
C GLY A 37 0.06 1.35 10.02
N MET A 38 0.00 2.42 9.22
CA MET A 38 -1.12 3.36 9.21
C MET A 38 -1.74 3.45 7.82
N GLU A 39 -3.05 3.24 7.73
CA GLU A 39 -3.80 3.44 6.50
C GLU A 39 -4.09 4.92 6.27
N THR A 40 -3.88 5.38 5.02
CA THR A 40 -4.17 6.75 4.60
C THR A 40 -4.65 6.78 3.15
N SER A 41 -5.64 7.59 2.84
CA SER A 41 -6.09 7.79 1.45
C SER A 41 -5.11 8.62 0.62
N ALA A 42 -4.28 9.43 1.29
CA ALA A 42 -3.23 10.24 0.67
C ALA A 42 -1.96 10.21 1.54
N GLY A 43 -0.81 10.35 0.92
CA GLY A 43 0.48 10.39 1.60
C GLY A 43 1.60 9.70 0.83
N TYR A 44 2.79 9.80 1.37
CA TYR A 44 4.02 9.25 0.80
C TYR A 44 4.93 8.75 1.90
N VAL A 45 5.78 7.77 1.60
CA VAL A 45 6.90 7.43 2.46
C VAL A 45 8.18 7.68 1.66
N LEU A 46 9.01 8.60 2.14
CA LEU A 46 10.35 8.83 1.60
C LEU A 46 11.35 8.12 2.50
N VAL A 47 12.05 7.14 1.95
CA VAL A 47 13.12 6.42 2.64
C VAL A 47 14.45 6.86 2.05
N THR A 48 15.35 7.36 2.88
CA THR A 48 16.71 7.76 2.50
C THR A 48 17.73 6.82 3.12
N ARG A 49 19.03 7.09 2.97
CA ARG A 49 20.09 6.33 3.65
C ARG A 49 20.16 6.58 5.16
N ARG A 50 19.53 7.66 5.63
CA ARG A 50 19.64 8.12 7.03
C ARG A 50 18.34 8.08 7.77
N GLU A 51 17.24 8.35 7.06
CA GLU A 51 15.96 8.63 7.68
C GLU A 51 14.80 8.14 6.83
N ALA A 52 13.68 7.82 7.50
CA ALA A 52 12.40 7.56 6.86
C ALA A 52 11.41 8.66 7.23
N TYR A 53 10.74 9.22 6.23
CA TYR A 53 9.74 10.26 6.38
C TYR A 53 8.37 9.72 5.99
N PHE A 54 7.39 9.88 6.88
CA PHE A 54 5.98 9.66 6.55
C PHE A 54 5.33 11.01 6.29
N ILE A 55 5.02 11.28 5.04
CA ILE A 55 4.57 12.58 4.54
C ILE A 55 3.07 12.51 4.30
N VAL A 56 2.29 13.22 5.09
CA VAL A 56 0.82 13.18 5.11
C VAL A 56 0.23 14.58 5.05
N ASP A 57 -1.04 14.71 4.65
CA ASP A 57 -1.74 15.98 4.73
C ASP A 57 -2.32 16.21 6.15
N PHE A 58 -2.86 17.41 6.36
CA PHE A 58 -3.40 17.84 7.65
C PHE A 58 -4.43 16.88 8.27
N ARG A 59 -5.17 16.12 7.45
CA ARG A 59 -6.20 15.17 7.91
C ARG A 59 -5.61 14.01 8.70
N TYR A 60 -4.41 13.60 8.34
CA TYR A 60 -3.72 12.43 8.91
C TYR A 60 -2.60 12.81 9.86
N TYR A 61 -2.14 14.07 9.86
CA TYR A 61 -0.93 14.47 10.57
C TYR A 61 -0.97 14.17 12.07
N GLU A 62 -2.05 14.55 12.76
CA GLU A 62 -2.18 14.31 14.20
C GLU A 62 -2.18 12.81 14.54
N ALA A 63 -2.93 12.00 13.76
CA ALA A 63 -2.99 10.56 13.95
C ALA A 63 -1.63 9.90 13.65
N ALA A 64 -0.96 10.32 12.59
CA ALA A 64 0.36 9.83 12.21
C ALA A 64 1.40 10.12 13.30
N CYS A 65 1.41 11.32 13.87
CA CYS A 65 2.30 11.67 14.99
C CYS A 65 2.09 10.80 16.24
N LYS A 66 0.86 10.32 16.46
CA LYS A 66 0.54 9.44 17.61
C LYS A 66 0.86 7.97 17.35
N GLN A 67 0.72 7.51 16.10
CA GLN A 67 0.79 6.09 15.77
C GLN A 67 2.13 5.66 15.17
N VAL A 68 2.81 6.55 14.45
CA VAL A 68 4.03 6.23 13.68
C VAL A 68 5.25 6.88 14.34
N SER A 69 5.93 6.12 15.18
CA SER A 69 7.11 6.61 15.92
C SER A 69 8.45 6.32 15.23
N HIS A 70 8.47 5.48 14.20
CA HIS A 70 9.66 5.00 13.50
C HIS A 70 9.96 5.72 12.19
N CYS A 71 9.14 6.70 11.83
CA CYS A 71 9.36 7.64 10.74
C CYS A 71 9.23 9.06 11.26
N LYS A 72 9.94 9.99 10.69
CA LYS A 72 9.67 11.43 10.88
C LYS A 72 8.38 11.78 10.15
N VAL A 73 7.34 12.14 10.90
CA VAL A 73 6.07 12.56 10.32
C VAL A 73 6.19 14.01 9.86
N VAL A 74 5.84 14.24 8.59
CA VAL A 74 5.89 15.57 7.97
C VAL A 74 4.53 15.90 7.39
N GLU A 75 3.98 17.05 7.76
CA GLU A 75 2.76 17.58 7.15
C GLU A 75 3.07 18.27 5.82
N PHE A 76 2.27 18.01 4.78
CA PHE A 76 2.36 18.77 3.54
C PHE A 76 1.06 19.52 3.25
N SER A 77 1.21 20.75 2.75
CA SER A 77 0.15 21.50 2.06
C SER A 77 0.34 21.42 0.53
N LYS A 78 1.60 21.45 0.09
CA LYS A 78 2.02 21.31 -1.30
C LYS A 78 3.13 20.27 -1.39
N ILE A 79 2.76 19.06 -1.78
CA ILE A 79 3.70 17.92 -1.79
C ILE A 79 4.99 18.20 -2.57
N GLY A 80 4.90 18.93 -3.69
CA GLY A 80 6.08 19.24 -4.50
C GLY A 80 7.11 20.09 -3.76
N GLU A 81 6.68 21.03 -2.92
CA GLU A 81 7.59 21.84 -2.12
C GLU A 81 8.22 21.01 -1.00
N THR A 82 7.40 20.23 -0.29
CA THR A 82 7.87 19.34 0.78
C THR A 82 8.92 18.34 0.27
N LEU A 83 8.64 17.67 -0.85
CA LEU A 83 9.62 16.73 -1.43
C LEU A 83 10.89 17.40 -1.91
N LYS A 84 10.82 18.59 -2.48
CA LYS A 84 12.03 19.38 -2.86
C LYS A 84 12.87 19.72 -1.65
N GLU A 85 12.23 20.17 -0.57
CA GLU A 85 12.92 20.54 0.67
C GLU A 85 13.62 19.33 1.29
N LEU A 86 12.90 18.22 1.46
CA LEU A 86 13.47 16.99 2.00
C LEU A 86 14.61 16.44 1.12
N ALA A 87 14.44 16.46 -0.21
CA ALA A 87 15.50 16.02 -1.12
C ALA A 87 16.78 16.84 -0.99
N ARG A 88 16.67 18.17 -0.80
CA ARG A 88 17.81 19.06 -0.56
C ARG A 88 18.43 18.83 0.82
N GLN A 89 17.60 18.72 1.86
CA GLN A 89 18.04 18.47 3.23
C GLN A 89 18.84 17.18 3.33
N GLU A 90 18.36 16.11 2.67
CA GLU A 90 19.03 14.81 2.65
C GLU A 90 20.17 14.71 1.63
N GLY A 91 20.30 15.69 0.76
CA GLY A 91 21.33 15.74 -0.27
C GLY A 91 21.18 14.67 -1.34
N LEU A 92 19.92 14.30 -1.65
CA LEU A 92 19.64 13.23 -2.60
C LEU A 92 20.16 13.53 -4.00
N LYS A 93 20.72 12.51 -4.66
CA LYS A 93 21.18 12.56 -6.05
C LYS A 93 20.34 11.66 -6.95
N GLY A 94 19.94 10.50 -6.44
CA GLY A 94 19.11 9.54 -7.16
C GLY A 94 18.03 8.94 -6.28
N ILE A 95 16.81 8.87 -6.82
CA ILE A 95 15.64 8.35 -6.11
C ILE A 95 14.91 7.31 -6.95
N LEU A 96 14.56 6.19 -6.33
CA LEU A 96 13.70 5.17 -6.91
C LEU A 96 12.23 5.52 -6.66
N LEU A 97 11.38 5.22 -7.64
CA LEU A 97 9.92 5.28 -7.53
C LEU A 97 9.32 3.87 -7.65
N GLU A 98 8.10 3.70 -7.16
CA GLU A 98 7.30 2.52 -7.45
C GLU A 98 6.72 2.62 -8.86
N TYR A 99 7.24 1.87 -9.81
CA TYR A 99 6.78 1.90 -11.20
C TYR A 99 5.49 1.14 -11.44
N GLU A 100 5.18 0.12 -10.62
CA GLU A 100 3.93 -0.65 -10.75
C GLU A 100 2.71 0.08 -10.19
N GLY A 101 2.90 1.00 -9.25
CA GLY A 101 1.81 1.70 -8.56
C GLY A 101 1.62 3.17 -8.93
N ILE A 102 2.50 3.73 -9.78
CA ILE A 102 2.46 5.15 -10.13
C ILE A 102 1.95 5.38 -11.56
N SER A 103 1.06 6.35 -11.75
CA SER A 103 0.67 6.75 -13.10
C SER A 103 1.83 7.45 -13.82
N LEU A 104 1.86 7.36 -15.16
CA LEU A 104 2.88 8.03 -15.96
C LEU A 104 2.92 9.55 -15.68
N SER A 105 1.74 10.19 -15.55
CA SER A 105 1.62 11.60 -15.23
C SER A 105 2.24 11.93 -13.86
N SER A 106 1.94 11.09 -12.84
CA SER A 106 2.52 11.28 -11.50
C SER A 106 4.04 11.07 -11.50
N ALA A 107 4.54 10.09 -12.26
CA ALA A 107 5.98 9.87 -12.39
C ALA A 107 6.69 11.07 -13.03
N GLN A 108 6.13 11.66 -14.09
CA GLN A 108 6.65 12.88 -14.71
C GLN A 108 6.65 14.07 -13.76
N GLN A 109 5.59 14.20 -12.95
CA GLN A 109 5.55 15.23 -11.91
C GLN A 109 6.65 15.03 -10.88
N MET A 110 6.88 13.81 -10.40
CA MET A 110 7.97 13.50 -9.46
C MET A 110 9.34 13.78 -10.08
N GLU A 111 9.56 13.43 -11.35
CA GLU A 111 10.79 13.80 -12.07
C GLU A 111 11.05 15.30 -12.04
N THR A 112 10.02 16.11 -12.33
CA THR A 112 10.12 17.57 -12.30
C THR A 112 10.47 18.09 -10.91
N ILE A 113 9.83 17.55 -9.87
CA ILE A 113 10.03 17.94 -8.48
C ILE A 113 11.48 17.63 -8.05
N PHE A 114 11.93 16.39 -8.25
CA PHE A 114 13.26 15.97 -7.83
C PHE A 114 14.36 16.63 -8.66
N HIS A 115 14.16 16.81 -9.96
CA HIS A 115 15.09 17.55 -10.80
C HIS A 115 15.30 18.99 -10.29
N ALA A 116 14.23 19.68 -9.89
CA ALA A 116 14.31 21.01 -9.30
C ALA A 116 15.00 21.04 -7.91
N ALA A 117 15.15 19.89 -7.27
CA ALA A 117 15.93 19.72 -6.04
C ALA A 117 17.38 19.30 -6.28
N GLY A 118 17.79 19.05 -7.53
CA GLY A 118 19.11 18.56 -7.90
C GLY A 118 19.28 17.05 -7.84
N ALA A 119 18.16 16.30 -7.69
CA ALA A 119 18.12 14.85 -7.73
C ALA A 119 17.54 14.34 -9.05
N ARG A 120 17.78 13.07 -9.37
CA ARG A 120 17.23 12.40 -10.55
C ARG A 120 16.36 11.23 -10.14
N VAL A 121 15.26 11.03 -10.82
CA VAL A 121 14.49 9.79 -10.70
C VAL A 121 15.20 8.71 -11.51
N VAL A 122 15.55 7.62 -10.82
CA VAL A 122 16.18 6.44 -11.43
C VAL A 122 15.07 5.57 -11.99
N LYS A 123 15.01 5.44 -13.32
CA LYS A 123 13.94 4.73 -14.05
C LYS A 123 14.21 3.22 -14.09
N ASP A 124 13.94 2.56 -12.99
CA ASP A 124 14.12 1.12 -12.84
C ASP A 124 13.09 0.54 -11.85
N ARG A 125 12.76 -0.75 -12.02
CA ARG A 125 11.81 -1.48 -11.16
C ARG A 125 12.45 -2.07 -9.90
N THR A 126 13.61 -1.59 -9.49
CA THR A 126 14.31 -2.13 -8.31
C THR A 126 13.50 -1.95 -7.05
N LEU A 127 12.85 -0.79 -6.85
CA LEU A 127 12.01 -0.56 -5.68
C LEU A 127 10.83 -1.54 -5.61
N ASP A 128 10.14 -1.77 -6.74
CA ASP A 128 9.04 -2.71 -6.80
C ASP A 128 9.51 -4.13 -6.43
N ARG A 129 10.64 -4.57 -6.99
CA ARG A 129 11.23 -5.88 -6.66
C ARG A 129 11.58 -6.02 -5.17
N LEU A 130 12.17 -4.99 -4.56
CA LEU A 130 12.52 -4.98 -3.14
C LEU A 130 11.27 -5.07 -2.26
N LEU A 131 10.26 -4.25 -2.53
CA LEU A 131 9.01 -4.25 -1.77
C LEU A 131 8.26 -5.59 -1.92
N HIS A 132 8.21 -6.16 -3.11
CA HIS A 132 7.63 -7.49 -3.34
C HIS A 132 8.40 -8.58 -2.56
N GLN A 133 9.73 -8.54 -2.59
CA GLN A 133 10.56 -9.50 -1.84
C GLN A 133 10.32 -9.38 -0.33
N MET A 134 10.24 -8.17 0.21
CA MET A 134 9.97 -7.92 1.63
C MET A 134 8.59 -8.43 2.04
N ARG A 135 7.54 -8.20 1.22
CA ARG A 135 6.15 -8.58 1.51
C ARG A 135 5.84 -10.04 1.22
N ARG A 136 6.69 -10.74 0.45
CA ARG A 136 6.45 -12.14 0.07
C ARG A 136 6.51 -13.09 1.26
N ILE A 137 7.41 -12.84 2.21
CA ILE A 137 7.51 -13.61 3.45
C ILE A 137 6.77 -12.85 4.54
N LYS A 138 5.70 -13.47 5.05
CA LYS A 138 4.81 -12.85 6.04
C LYS A 138 5.36 -12.99 7.44
N GLU A 139 5.24 -11.94 8.20
CA GLU A 139 5.53 -11.95 9.63
C GLU A 139 4.40 -12.64 10.43
N PRO A 140 4.67 -13.12 11.65
CA PRO A 140 3.64 -13.78 12.46
C PRO A 140 2.38 -12.94 12.69
N GLY A 141 2.51 -11.62 12.78
CA GLY A 141 1.37 -10.68 12.86
C GLY A 141 0.51 -10.70 11.60
N GLU A 142 1.14 -10.61 10.43
CA GLU A 142 0.45 -10.66 9.15
C GLU A 142 -0.25 -11.99 8.92
N LEU A 143 0.37 -13.11 9.34
CA LEU A 143 -0.26 -14.43 9.26
C LEU A 143 -1.50 -14.52 10.15
N ARG A 144 -1.50 -13.92 11.33
CA ARG A 144 -2.71 -13.88 12.18
C ARG A 144 -3.85 -13.14 11.50
N GLU A 145 -3.59 -11.96 10.95
CA GLU A 145 -4.62 -11.18 10.23
C GLU A 145 -5.16 -11.94 9.01
N MET A 146 -4.29 -12.60 8.26
CA MET A 146 -4.70 -13.44 7.13
C MET A 146 -5.57 -14.62 7.58
N ASN A 147 -5.21 -15.28 8.67
CA ASN A 147 -5.99 -16.39 9.23
C ASN A 147 -7.36 -15.90 9.70
N THR A 148 -7.44 -14.77 10.40
CA THR A 148 -8.72 -14.17 10.83
C THR A 148 -9.62 -13.86 9.63
N ALA A 149 -9.08 -13.28 8.58
CA ALA A 149 -9.82 -13.02 7.34
C ALA A 149 -10.33 -14.32 6.69
N GLN A 150 -9.51 -15.37 6.69
CA GLN A 150 -9.91 -16.69 6.18
C GLN A 150 -11.01 -17.33 7.03
N GLU A 151 -10.91 -17.26 8.35
CA GLU A 151 -11.93 -17.78 9.28
C GLU A 151 -13.30 -17.13 9.05
N ILE A 152 -13.32 -15.79 8.82
CA ILE A 152 -14.56 -15.09 8.47
C ILE A 152 -15.11 -15.58 7.13
N THR A 153 -14.26 -15.81 6.14
CA THR A 153 -14.65 -16.31 4.81
C THR A 153 -15.25 -17.73 4.91
N ASP A 154 -14.62 -18.63 5.65
CA ASP A 154 -15.08 -20.01 5.84
C ASP A 154 -16.41 -20.06 6.62
N ALA A 155 -16.55 -19.18 7.62
CA ALA A 155 -17.79 -19.04 8.36
C ALA A 155 -18.92 -18.48 7.47
N ALA A 156 -18.62 -17.50 6.60
CA ALA A 156 -19.58 -16.95 5.65
C ALA A 156 -20.04 -18.00 4.64
N PHE A 157 -19.13 -18.84 4.14
CA PHE A 157 -19.48 -19.95 3.27
C PHE A 157 -20.39 -20.95 3.99
N SER A 158 -20.07 -21.33 5.21
CA SER A 158 -20.90 -22.24 6.01
C SER A 158 -22.29 -21.66 6.29
N HIS A 159 -22.36 -20.37 6.58
CA HIS A 159 -23.61 -19.65 6.82
C HIS A 159 -24.52 -19.63 5.58
N ILE A 160 -23.96 -19.34 4.41
CA ILE A 160 -24.74 -19.17 3.19
C ILE A 160 -25.36 -20.47 2.70
N LEU A 161 -24.73 -21.62 2.94
CA LEU A 161 -25.26 -22.93 2.57
C LEU A 161 -26.66 -23.16 3.16
N ALA A 162 -26.92 -22.69 4.38
CA ALA A 162 -28.23 -22.81 5.04
C ALA A 162 -29.27 -21.82 4.49
N LYS A 163 -28.87 -20.85 3.68
CA LYS A 163 -29.78 -19.85 3.09
C LYS A 163 -30.20 -20.18 1.67
N ILE A 164 -29.48 -21.08 1.00
CA ILE A 164 -29.82 -21.50 -0.36
C ILE A 164 -31.12 -22.26 -0.37
N LYS A 165 -32.12 -21.73 -1.08
CA LYS A 165 -33.45 -22.36 -1.26
C LYS A 165 -34.01 -21.92 -2.61
N GLU A 166 -35.01 -22.67 -3.07
CA GLU A 166 -35.75 -22.31 -4.27
C GLU A 166 -36.37 -20.91 -4.16
N GLY A 167 -36.22 -20.11 -5.21
CA GLY A 167 -36.74 -18.74 -5.30
C GLY A 167 -35.83 -17.66 -4.74
N ILE A 168 -34.72 -17.99 -4.06
CA ILE A 168 -33.75 -16.98 -3.68
C ILE A 168 -32.96 -16.51 -4.90
N THR A 169 -32.66 -15.22 -4.97
CA THR A 169 -31.89 -14.63 -6.07
C THR A 169 -30.40 -14.63 -5.77
N GLU A 170 -29.57 -14.62 -6.81
CA GLU A 170 -28.09 -14.45 -6.72
C GLU A 170 -27.73 -13.20 -5.91
N ARG A 171 -28.46 -12.11 -6.14
CA ARG A 171 -28.25 -10.83 -5.43
C ARG A 171 -28.55 -10.91 -3.93
N GLU A 172 -29.62 -11.60 -3.54
CA GLU A 172 -29.93 -11.81 -2.12
C GLU A 172 -28.87 -12.63 -1.42
N LEU A 173 -28.35 -13.67 -2.07
CA LEU A 173 -27.23 -14.45 -1.54
C LEU A 173 -25.96 -13.62 -1.42
N ALA A 174 -25.61 -12.82 -2.42
CA ALA A 174 -24.45 -11.94 -2.35
C ALA A 174 -24.54 -10.95 -1.18
N LEU A 175 -25.67 -10.29 -1.01
CA LEU A 175 -25.91 -9.38 0.11
C LEU A 175 -25.82 -10.09 1.46
N GLU A 176 -26.39 -11.29 1.59
CA GLU A 176 -26.35 -12.07 2.84
C GLU A 176 -24.90 -12.44 3.21
N ILE A 177 -24.06 -12.84 2.23
CA ILE A 177 -22.64 -13.12 2.43
C ILE A 177 -21.91 -11.86 2.92
N GLU A 178 -22.08 -10.73 2.25
CA GLU A 178 -21.43 -9.48 2.62
C GLU A 178 -21.84 -9.02 4.03
N PHE A 179 -23.13 -9.03 4.34
CA PHE A 179 -23.63 -8.69 5.67
C PHE A 179 -23.06 -9.60 6.75
N PHE A 180 -23.01 -10.91 6.49
CA PHE A 180 -22.43 -11.85 7.42
C PHE A 180 -20.96 -11.53 7.69
N MET A 181 -20.14 -11.36 6.64
CA MET A 181 -18.72 -11.04 6.78
C MET A 181 -18.50 -9.76 7.59
N ARG A 182 -19.22 -8.68 7.27
CA ARG A 182 -19.09 -7.40 8.00
C ARG A 182 -19.52 -7.50 9.47
N ARG A 183 -20.55 -8.25 9.77
CA ARG A 183 -21.00 -8.50 11.17
C ARG A 183 -19.98 -9.31 11.98
N ASN A 184 -19.17 -10.09 11.31
CA ASN A 184 -18.12 -10.90 11.95
C ASN A 184 -16.74 -10.27 11.88
N GLY A 185 -16.64 -8.97 11.59
CA GLY A 185 -15.40 -8.19 11.75
C GLY A 185 -14.67 -7.87 10.45
N ALA A 186 -15.17 -8.28 9.28
CA ALA A 186 -14.59 -7.84 8.02
C ALA A 186 -14.88 -6.34 7.78
N GLU A 187 -13.87 -5.57 7.45
CA GLU A 187 -14.01 -4.16 7.07
C GLU A 187 -14.77 -4.01 5.74
N SER A 188 -14.46 -4.89 4.78
CA SER A 188 -15.08 -4.94 3.47
C SER A 188 -14.93 -6.32 2.84
N VAL A 189 -15.57 -6.53 1.70
CA VAL A 189 -15.23 -7.64 0.78
C VAL A 189 -13.96 -7.30 0.03
N SER A 190 -13.16 -8.32 -0.32
CA SER A 190 -11.88 -8.13 -1.03
C SER A 190 -12.07 -7.74 -2.50
N PHE A 191 -13.19 -8.19 -3.09
CA PHE A 191 -13.62 -7.93 -4.47
C PHE A 191 -15.13 -8.15 -4.56
N ASP A 192 -15.75 -7.70 -5.63
CA ASP A 192 -17.19 -7.88 -5.86
C ASP A 192 -17.55 -9.37 -5.83
N LEU A 193 -18.58 -9.70 -5.03
CA LEU A 193 -18.99 -11.08 -4.85
C LEU A 193 -19.58 -11.64 -6.14
N ILE A 194 -19.04 -12.76 -6.60
CA ILE A 194 -19.53 -13.51 -7.75
C ILE A 194 -20.44 -14.63 -7.22
N VAL A 195 -21.74 -14.40 -7.30
CA VAL A 195 -22.77 -15.37 -6.92
C VAL A 195 -23.65 -15.65 -8.13
N VAL A 196 -23.50 -16.82 -8.71
CA VAL A 196 -24.11 -17.17 -9.99
C VAL A 196 -24.76 -18.54 -9.93
N SER A 197 -25.83 -18.73 -10.70
CA SER A 197 -26.58 -19.98 -10.77
C SER A 197 -27.06 -20.29 -12.20
N GLY A 198 -27.44 -21.52 -12.44
CA GLY A 198 -27.98 -21.96 -13.72
C GLY A 198 -27.07 -21.60 -14.90
N LYS A 199 -27.60 -20.90 -15.89
CA LYS A 199 -26.87 -20.50 -17.10
C LYS A 199 -25.71 -19.56 -16.81
N ASN A 200 -25.84 -18.69 -15.80
CA ASN A 200 -24.82 -17.73 -15.43
C ASN A 200 -23.54 -18.41 -14.91
N GLY A 201 -23.67 -19.60 -14.30
CA GLY A 201 -22.54 -20.36 -13.79
C GLY A 201 -21.52 -20.83 -14.85
N SER A 202 -21.83 -20.71 -16.14
CA SER A 202 -20.89 -20.99 -17.23
C SER A 202 -20.09 -19.75 -17.68
N LEU A 203 -20.44 -18.56 -17.17
CA LEU A 203 -19.79 -17.31 -17.54
C LEU A 203 -18.73 -16.91 -16.49
N PRO A 204 -17.55 -16.36 -16.91
CA PRO A 204 -16.49 -15.93 -15.98
C PRO A 204 -16.99 -14.82 -15.14
N HIS A 205 -17.67 -14.36 -14.62
CA HIS A 205 -18.19 -13.29 -13.76
C HIS A 205 -19.73 -13.23 -13.67
N GLY A 206 -20.40 -14.18 -14.32
CA GLY A 206 -21.86 -14.26 -14.29
C GLY A 206 -22.60 -13.50 -15.36
#